data_a650842f61abf284882a13056501446c
#
_entry.id   a650842f61abf284882a13056501446c
#
_cell.length_a   1.000
_cell.length_b   1.000
_cell.length_c   1.000
_cell.angle_alpha   90.00
_cell.angle_beta   90.00
_cell.angle_gamma   90.00
#
_symmetry.space_group_name_H-M   'P 1'
#
loop_
_entity.id
_entity.type
_entity.pdbx_description
1 polymer ?
#
loop_
_entity_poly.entity_id
_entity_poly.type
_entity_poly.pdbx_seq_one_letter_code
_entity_poly.pdbx_strand_id
1 'polypeptide(L)'
;EVRFGRPDGEYVITPKFSEMDRVDLDIMVGGTIDNILVVEGEMKEVSEGVMLGAIKFAHEEIKKHCAVQIELSKELGKDVKRTYCHEENDEELRQLIVKELYDKAYAIATSGTMKHEREDMFNALEAEFAARYSEEALAEKAMLIHKYFHDDVQKKAMRNMILDEGLRLHGRKTAEIRPLWCEV
;
A
#
# COMPACT_ATOMS: atom_id res chain seq x y z
N GLU A 1 16.35 1.31 -8.54
CA GLU A 1 16.36 -0.06 -8.03
C GLU A 1 17.75 -0.66 -8.21
N VAL A 2 18.25 -1.33 -7.17
CA VAL A 2 19.56 -1.98 -7.18
C VAL A 2 19.47 -3.38 -6.56
N ARG A 3 20.20 -4.33 -7.11
CA ARG A 3 20.46 -5.61 -6.46
C ARG A 3 21.70 -5.49 -5.59
N PHE A 4 21.57 -5.96 -4.38
CA PHE A 4 22.61 -5.95 -3.37
C PHE A 4 22.89 -7.38 -2.93
N GLY A 5 24.17 -7.72 -2.79
CA GLY A 5 24.58 -8.99 -2.23
C GLY A 5 25.68 -8.82 -1.19
N ARG A 6 25.83 -9.82 -0.31
CA ARG A 6 26.88 -9.86 0.71
C ARG A 6 27.71 -11.14 0.62
N PRO A 7 28.57 -11.25 -0.40
CA PRO A 7 29.55 -12.35 -0.45
C PRO A 7 30.63 -12.15 0.62
N ASP A 8 30.94 -13.20 1.35
CA ASP A 8 32.01 -13.24 2.38
C ASP A 8 31.89 -12.10 3.43
N GLY A 9 30.68 -11.56 3.65
CA GLY A 9 30.43 -10.48 4.60
C GLY A 9 30.65 -9.07 4.05
N GLU A 10 31.03 -8.89 2.80
CA GLU A 10 31.28 -7.61 2.15
C GLU A 10 30.05 -7.14 1.37
N TYR A 11 29.75 -5.83 1.43
CA TYR A 11 28.60 -5.22 0.74
C TYR A 11 28.93 -4.94 -0.73
N VAL A 12 28.22 -5.60 -1.64
CA VAL A 12 28.45 -5.51 -3.09
C VAL A 12 27.14 -5.17 -3.81
N ILE A 13 27.18 -4.13 -4.66
CA ILE A 13 26.09 -3.83 -5.59
C ILE A 13 26.25 -4.66 -6.85
N THR A 14 25.19 -5.31 -7.26
CA THR A 14 25.14 -6.21 -8.42
C THR A 14 26.27 -7.27 -8.36
N PRO A 15 26.22 -8.18 -7.37
CA PRO A 15 27.21 -9.24 -7.25
C PRO A 15 27.25 -10.09 -8.53
N LYS A 16 28.43 -10.59 -8.89
CA LYS A 16 28.59 -11.46 -10.06
C LYS A 16 27.93 -12.79 -9.80
N PHE A 17 27.48 -13.44 -10.85
CA PHE A 17 26.88 -14.78 -10.77
C PHE A 17 27.82 -15.79 -10.09
N SER A 18 29.15 -15.70 -10.34
CA SER A 18 30.16 -16.55 -9.71
C SER A 18 30.38 -16.30 -8.21
N GLU A 19 29.80 -15.26 -7.65
CA GLU A 19 29.91 -14.90 -6.22
C GLU A 19 28.67 -15.35 -5.43
N MET A 20 27.59 -15.72 -6.12
CA MET A 20 26.27 -16.00 -5.50
C MET A 20 26.29 -17.15 -4.50
N ASP A 21 27.12 -18.17 -4.69
CA ASP A 21 27.23 -19.31 -3.77
C ASP A 21 27.75 -18.89 -2.38
N ARG A 22 28.47 -17.77 -2.30
CA ARG A 22 29.08 -17.21 -1.07
C ARG A 22 28.23 -16.10 -0.45
N VAL A 23 27.08 -15.75 -1.07
CA VAL A 23 26.19 -14.71 -0.60
C VAL A 23 25.30 -15.25 0.53
N ASP A 24 25.28 -14.53 1.65
CA ASP A 24 24.39 -14.80 2.78
C ASP A 24 23.21 -13.83 2.86
N LEU A 25 23.24 -12.75 2.09
CA LEU A 25 22.18 -11.77 1.95
C LEU A 25 22.12 -11.30 0.49
N ASP A 26 21.05 -11.59 -0.20
CA ASP A 26 20.75 -11.19 -1.58
C ASP A 26 19.40 -10.46 -1.61
N ILE A 27 19.42 -9.16 -1.81
CA ILE A 27 18.22 -8.34 -1.81
C ILE A 27 18.14 -7.41 -3.01
N MET A 28 16.93 -7.16 -3.45
CA MET A 28 16.57 -6.10 -4.37
C MET A 28 15.97 -4.94 -3.57
N VAL A 29 16.52 -3.75 -3.76
CA VAL A 29 16.03 -2.54 -3.11
C VAL A 29 15.57 -1.54 -4.16
N GLY A 30 14.32 -1.09 -4.04
CA GLY A 30 13.72 -0.05 -4.87
C GLY A 30 13.42 1.21 -4.05
N GLY A 31 13.68 2.38 -4.63
CA GLY A 31 13.48 3.64 -3.93
C GLY A 31 13.55 4.87 -4.83
N THR A 32 13.27 6.00 -4.21
CA THR A 32 13.52 7.35 -4.75
C THR A 32 14.76 7.95 -4.10
N ILE A 33 15.04 9.23 -4.35
CA ILE A 33 16.13 9.95 -3.66
C ILE A 33 15.91 9.94 -2.15
N ASP A 34 14.66 10.09 -1.70
CA ASP A 34 14.34 10.33 -0.29
C ASP A 34 13.79 9.09 0.42
N ASN A 35 13.21 8.14 -0.30
CA ASN A 35 12.42 7.06 0.29
C ASN A 35 12.79 5.70 -0.29
N ILE A 36 12.78 4.69 0.57
CA ILE A 36 12.82 3.27 0.20
C ILE A 36 11.38 2.79 0.04
N LEU A 37 11.07 2.13 -1.07
CA LEU A 37 9.71 1.71 -1.43
C LEU A 37 9.54 0.20 -1.43
N VAL A 38 10.57 -0.53 -1.84
CA VAL A 38 10.56 -1.98 -1.99
C VAL A 38 11.85 -2.55 -1.40
N VAL A 39 11.72 -3.62 -0.63
CA VAL A 39 12.83 -4.48 -0.20
C VAL A 39 12.34 -5.91 -0.30
N GLU A 40 12.99 -6.71 -1.14
CA GLU A 40 12.68 -8.12 -1.29
C GLU A 40 13.95 -8.93 -1.53
N GLY A 41 13.95 -10.19 -1.15
CA GLY A 41 15.10 -11.06 -1.37
C GLY A 41 15.18 -12.21 -0.37
N GLU A 42 16.34 -12.84 -0.33
CA GLU A 42 16.64 -14.01 0.47
C GLU A 42 17.84 -13.80 1.38
N MET A 43 17.83 -14.43 2.55
CA MET A 43 18.92 -14.32 3.51
C MET A 43 19.10 -15.59 4.35
N LYS A 44 20.33 -15.84 4.77
CA LYS A 44 20.73 -16.95 5.62
C LYS A 44 20.90 -16.47 7.07
N GLU A 45 19.78 -16.19 7.74
CA GLU A 45 19.72 -15.84 9.19
C GLU A 45 20.66 -14.69 9.58
N VAL A 46 20.77 -13.64 8.75
CA VAL A 46 21.54 -12.44 9.10
C VAL A 46 20.83 -11.61 10.18
N SER A 47 21.58 -10.86 10.98
CA SER A 47 20.99 -10.00 12.01
C SER A 47 20.27 -8.79 11.43
N GLU A 48 19.32 -8.24 12.19
CA GLU A 48 18.58 -7.00 11.82
C GLU A 48 19.54 -5.83 11.56
N GLY A 49 20.65 -5.74 12.32
CA GLY A 49 21.67 -4.71 12.14
C GLY A 49 22.35 -4.80 10.77
N VAL A 50 22.68 -6.01 10.33
CA VAL A 50 23.27 -6.28 9.00
C VAL A 50 22.24 -5.92 7.92
N MET A 51 20.99 -6.35 8.06
CA MET A 51 19.93 -6.05 7.10
C MET A 51 19.69 -4.54 6.97
N LEU A 52 19.61 -3.83 8.09
CA LEU A 52 19.45 -2.38 8.09
C LEU A 52 20.64 -1.66 7.44
N GLY A 53 21.86 -2.14 7.69
CA GLY A 53 23.07 -1.64 7.05
C GLY A 53 23.05 -1.84 5.54
N ALA A 54 22.63 -3.02 5.07
CA ALA A 54 22.48 -3.34 3.65
C ALA A 54 21.48 -2.44 2.95
N ILE A 55 20.30 -2.21 3.54
CA ILE A 55 19.25 -1.35 2.99
C ILE A 55 19.75 0.09 2.87
N LYS A 56 20.42 0.62 3.90
CA LYS A 56 21.01 1.96 3.85
C LYS A 56 22.07 2.09 2.77
N PHE A 57 22.95 1.10 2.67
CA PHE A 57 23.98 1.07 1.64
C PHE A 57 23.38 1.04 0.23
N ALA A 58 22.41 0.18 -0.02
CA ALA A 58 21.69 0.11 -1.28
C ALA A 58 20.99 1.44 -1.63
N HIS A 59 20.43 2.14 -0.64
CA HIS A 59 19.78 3.44 -0.86
C HIS A 59 20.77 4.52 -1.31
N GLU A 60 22.00 4.55 -0.78
CA GLU A 60 23.03 5.50 -1.25
C GLU A 60 23.39 5.27 -2.73
N GLU A 61 23.39 4.03 -3.19
CA GLU A 61 23.60 3.71 -4.61
C GLU A 61 22.37 4.10 -5.47
N ILE A 62 21.15 3.88 -4.97
CA ILE A 62 19.91 4.32 -5.64
C ILE A 62 19.93 5.83 -5.85
N LYS A 63 20.38 6.63 -4.87
CA LYS A 63 20.49 8.08 -5.01
C LYS A 63 21.36 8.50 -6.19
N LYS A 64 22.49 7.79 -6.42
CA LYS A 64 23.36 8.06 -7.58
C LYS A 64 22.62 7.77 -8.90
N HIS A 65 21.89 6.67 -8.98
CA HIS A 65 21.09 6.34 -10.16
C HIS A 65 19.97 7.38 -10.40
N CYS A 66 19.31 7.85 -9.34
CA CYS A 66 18.30 8.92 -9.45
C CYS A 66 18.92 10.24 -9.93
N ALA A 67 20.10 10.60 -9.43
CA ALA A 67 20.80 11.82 -9.84
C ALA A 67 21.11 11.82 -11.34
N VAL A 68 21.65 10.71 -11.87
CA VAL A 68 21.94 10.57 -13.31
C VAL A 68 20.66 10.67 -14.16
N GLN A 69 19.56 10.08 -13.71
CA GLN A 69 18.27 10.20 -14.42
C GLN A 69 17.74 11.63 -14.45
N ILE A 70 17.90 12.36 -13.35
CA ILE A 70 17.51 13.78 -13.27
C ILE A 70 18.39 14.64 -14.19
N GLU A 71 19.70 14.40 -14.22
CA GLU A 71 20.64 15.09 -15.09
C GLU A 71 20.26 14.86 -16.57
N LEU A 72 20.07 13.62 -16.98
CA LEU A 72 19.62 13.28 -18.34
C LEU A 72 18.29 13.94 -18.69
N SER A 73 17.34 13.96 -17.76
CA SER A 73 16.04 14.63 -17.97
C SER A 73 16.20 16.12 -18.25
N LYS A 74 17.12 16.80 -17.55
CA LYS A 74 17.44 18.22 -17.76
C LYS A 74 18.14 18.46 -19.10
N GLU A 75 19.13 17.64 -19.45
CA GLU A 75 19.82 17.74 -20.73
C GLU A 75 18.88 17.59 -21.93
N LEU A 76 17.88 16.75 -21.81
CA LEU A 76 16.87 16.53 -22.85
C LEU A 76 15.70 17.53 -22.79
N GLY A 77 15.68 18.47 -21.85
CA GLY A 77 14.58 19.41 -21.65
C GLY A 77 13.26 18.72 -21.28
N LYS A 78 13.31 17.59 -20.54
CA LYS A 78 12.17 16.79 -20.09
C LYS A 78 11.93 16.86 -18.59
N ASP A 79 12.60 17.75 -17.90
CA ASP A 79 12.47 18.02 -16.47
C ASP A 79 11.13 18.69 -16.12
N VAL A 80 10.58 19.49 -17.02
CA VAL A 80 9.26 20.10 -16.87
C VAL A 80 8.19 19.06 -17.18
N LYS A 81 7.44 18.64 -16.17
CA LYS A 81 6.34 17.68 -16.33
C LYS A 81 5.10 18.34 -16.90
N ARG A 82 4.41 17.63 -17.77
CA ARG A 82 3.10 18.08 -18.28
C ARG A 82 2.10 18.08 -17.14
N THR A 83 1.29 19.13 -17.06
CA THR A 83 0.10 19.11 -16.22
C THR A 83 -0.92 18.18 -16.84
N TYR A 84 -1.38 17.24 -16.08
CA TYR A 84 -2.27 16.18 -16.54
C TYR A 84 -3.27 15.81 -15.45
N CYS A 85 -4.55 15.88 -15.77
CA CYS A 85 -5.61 15.37 -14.94
C CYS A 85 -6.76 14.94 -15.85
N HIS A 86 -7.11 13.66 -15.81
CA HIS A 86 -8.31 13.08 -16.43
C HIS A 86 -9.27 12.55 -15.38
N GLU A 87 -9.12 12.96 -14.15
CA GLU A 87 -10.04 12.55 -13.10
C GLU A 87 -11.34 13.35 -13.23
N GLU A 88 -12.41 12.62 -13.42
CA GLU A 88 -13.75 13.15 -13.21
C GLU A 88 -14.07 13.04 -11.72
N ASN A 89 -14.46 14.16 -11.12
CA ASN A 89 -14.84 14.22 -9.72
C ASN A 89 -16.17 14.95 -9.60
N ASP A 90 -17.08 14.39 -8.79
CA ASP A 90 -18.36 14.98 -8.40
C ASP A 90 -18.32 15.19 -6.88
N GLU A 91 -17.94 16.38 -6.45
CA GLU A 91 -17.77 16.69 -5.02
C GLU A 91 -19.10 16.72 -4.27
N GLU A 92 -20.20 17.10 -4.92
CA GLU A 92 -21.54 17.08 -4.31
C GLU A 92 -21.96 15.63 -4.02
N LEU A 93 -21.79 14.73 -4.99
CA LEU A 93 -22.04 13.31 -4.82
C LEU A 93 -21.14 12.71 -3.72
N ARG A 94 -19.86 13.08 -3.69
CA ARG A 94 -18.92 12.61 -2.69
C ARG A 94 -19.35 12.99 -1.27
N GLN A 95 -19.69 14.26 -1.06
CA GLN A 95 -20.17 14.75 0.24
C GLN A 95 -21.48 14.08 0.66
N LEU A 96 -22.39 13.86 -0.27
CA LEU A 96 -23.64 13.16 -0.02
C LEU A 96 -23.39 11.73 0.45
N ILE A 97 -22.54 10.98 -0.26
CA ILE A 97 -22.15 9.61 0.08
C ILE A 97 -21.53 9.54 1.48
N VAL A 98 -20.57 10.41 1.76
CA VAL A 98 -19.92 10.44 3.09
C VAL A 98 -20.93 10.76 4.17
N LYS A 99 -21.77 11.78 3.98
CA LYS A 99 -22.75 12.23 4.98
C LYS A 99 -23.80 11.15 5.31
N GLU A 100 -24.26 10.41 4.31
CA GLU A 100 -25.35 9.45 4.52
C GLU A 100 -24.88 8.05 4.91
N LEU A 101 -23.67 7.65 4.48
CA LEU A 101 -23.21 6.27 4.63
C LEU A 101 -22.11 6.07 5.66
N TYR A 102 -21.39 7.12 6.08
CA TYR A 102 -20.25 6.96 6.97
C TYR A 102 -20.62 6.32 8.32
N ASP A 103 -21.66 6.79 8.98
CA ASP A 103 -22.06 6.26 10.29
C ASP A 103 -22.52 4.81 10.19
N LYS A 104 -23.24 4.46 9.12
CA LYS A 104 -23.67 3.08 8.83
C LYS A 104 -22.45 2.17 8.58
N ALA A 105 -21.50 2.65 7.81
CA ALA A 105 -20.24 1.93 7.53
C ALA A 105 -19.38 1.77 8.79
N TYR A 106 -19.34 2.76 9.68
CA TYR A 106 -18.66 2.66 10.96
C TYR A 106 -19.33 1.61 11.87
N ALA A 107 -20.66 1.56 11.90
CA ALA A 107 -21.41 0.52 12.63
C ALA A 107 -21.09 -0.89 12.07
N ILE A 108 -20.96 -1.05 10.75
CA ILE A 108 -20.53 -2.31 10.13
C ILE A 108 -19.10 -2.65 10.55
N ALA A 109 -18.17 -1.69 10.53
CA ALA A 109 -16.78 -1.90 10.92
C ALA A 109 -16.65 -2.36 12.38
N THR A 110 -17.49 -1.84 13.28
CA THR A 110 -17.51 -2.19 14.72
C THR A 110 -18.33 -3.42 15.06
N SER A 111 -19.05 -4.02 14.11
CA SER A 111 -19.98 -5.14 14.37
C SER A 111 -19.31 -6.44 14.84
N GLY A 112 -17.99 -6.59 14.68
CA GLY A 112 -17.26 -7.80 15.03
C GLY A 112 -17.53 -9.00 14.12
N THR A 113 -18.22 -8.80 13.00
CA THR A 113 -18.58 -9.87 12.05
C THR A 113 -17.36 -10.46 11.35
N MET A 114 -17.51 -11.66 10.81
CA MET A 114 -16.49 -12.33 10.01
C MET A 114 -16.23 -11.57 8.70
N LYS A 115 -15.07 -11.81 8.08
CA LYS A 115 -14.62 -11.04 6.90
C LYS A 115 -15.65 -11.03 5.77
N HIS A 116 -16.16 -12.18 5.38
CA HIS A 116 -17.12 -12.28 4.26
C HIS A 116 -18.46 -11.63 4.60
N GLU A 117 -18.98 -11.88 5.79
CA GLU A 117 -20.23 -11.28 6.27
C GLU A 117 -20.13 -9.75 6.29
N ARG A 118 -19.02 -9.20 6.77
CA ARG A 118 -18.78 -7.76 6.76
C ARG A 118 -18.67 -7.19 5.34
N GLU A 119 -18.03 -7.92 4.42
CA GLU A 119 -17.95 -7.56 3.00
C GLU A 119 -19.35 -7.51 2.37
N ASP A 120 -20.19 -8.51 2.64
CA ASP A 120 -21.57 -8.54 2.17
C ASP A 120 -22.39 -7.37 2.71
N MET A 121 -22.20 -7.00 3.99
CA MET A 121 -22.86 -5.84 4.59
C MET A 121 -22.43 -4.52 3.93
N PHE A 122 -21.16 -4.33 3.62
CA PHE A 122 -20.68 -3.15 2.88
C PHE A 122 -21.23 -3.11 1.45
N ASN A 123 -21.23 -4.24 0.76
CA ASN A 123 -21.77 -4.34 -0.59
C ASN A 123 -23.28 -4.03 -0.61
N ALA A 124 -24.02 -4.53 0.37
CA ALA A 124 -25.44 -4.24 0.52
C ALA A 124 -25.71 -2.75 0.78
N LEU A 125 -24.88 -2.11 1.61
CA LEU A 125 -24.99 -0.67 1.91
C LEU A 125 -24.73 0.19 0.66
N GLU A 126 -23.73 -0.14 -0.13
CA GLU A 126 -23.44 0.52 -1.40
C GLU A 126 -24.58 0.32 -2.39
N ALA A 127 -25.08 -0.91 -2.53
CA ALA A 127 -26.19 -1.23 -3.43
C ALA A 127 -27.50 -0.53 -3.05
N GLU A 128 -27.81 -0.40 -1.74
CA GLU A 128 -28.97 0.38 -1.25
C GLU A 128 -28.89 1.85 -1.68
N PHE A 129 -27.70 2.44 -1.63
CA PHE A 129 -27.49 3.81 -2.11
C PHE A 129 -27.61 3.91 -3.62
N ALA A 130 -26.98 3.02 -4.35
CA ALA A 130 -26.99 2.99 -5.82
C ALA A 130 -28.41 2.78 -6.40
N ALA A 131 -29.25 2.00 -5.73
CA ALA A 131 -30.64 1.72 -6.13
C ALA A 131 -31.57 2.96 -6.17
N ARG A 132 -31.10 4.10 -5.67
CA ARG A 132 -31.85 5.38 -5.74
C ARG A 132 -31.78 6.06 -7.12
N TYR A 133 -30.83 5.63 -7.96
CA TYR A 133 -30.61 6.20 -9.27
C TYR A 133 -31.32 5.38 -10.35
N SER A 134 -31.77 6.04 -11.41
CA SER A 134 -32.25 5.33 -12.62
C SER A 134 -31.09 4.59 -13.28
N GLU A 135 -31.40 3.59 -14.13
CA GLU A 135 -30.37 2.85 -14.88
C GLU A 135 -29.44 3.77 -15.68
N GLU A 136 -29.99 4.80 -16.32
CA GLU A 136 -29.22 5.77 -17.11
C GLU A 136 -28.27 6.59 -16.23
N ALA A 137 -28.78 7.15 -15.10
CA ALA A 137 -27.98 7.91 -14.17
C ALA A 137 -26.93 7.04 -13.46
N LEU A 138 -27.25 5.78 -13.20
CA LEU A 138 -26.33 4.82 -12.58
C LEU A 138 -25.21 4.46 -13.56
N ALA A 139 -25.49 4.31 -14.85
CA ALA A 139 -24.46 4.04 -15.85
C ALA A 139 -23.35 5.10 -15.87
N GLU A 140 -23.71 6.37 -15.63
CA GLU A 140 -22.75 7.48 -15.56
C GLU A 140 -22.04 7.57 -14.20
N LYS A 141 -22.74 7.29 -13.09
CA LYS A 141 -22.25 7.56 -11.73
C LYS A 141 -21.72 6.35 -10.97
N ALA A 142 -21.94 5.12 -11.44
CA ALA A 142 -21.59 3.90 -10.71
C ALA A 142 -20.12 3.87 -10.30
N MET A 143 -19.20 4.24 -11.19
CA MET A 143 -17.77 4.26 -10.91
C MET A 143 -17.43 5.28 -9.81
N LEU A 144 -18.04 6.46 -9.82
CA LEU A 144 -17.82 7.48 -8.80
C LEU A 144 -18.45 7.09 -7.46
N ILE A 145 -19.64 6.50 -7.47
CA ILE A 145 -20.30 5.98 -6.27
C ILE A 145 -19.39 4.94 -5.61
N HIS A 146 -18.93 3.95 -6.39
CA HIS A 146 -18.03 2.92 -5.89
C HIS A 146 -16.71 3.51 -5.35
N LYS A 147 -16.06 4.41 -6.09
CA LYS A 147 -14.81 5.08 -5.69
C LYS A 147 -14.99 5.81 -4.36
N TYR A 148 -16.01 6.66 -4.24
CA TYR A 148 -16.23 7.46 -3.04
C TYR A 148 -16.68 6.62 -1.86
N PHE A 149 -17.54 5.63 -2.08
CA PHE A 149 -17.94 4.70 -1.02
C PHE A 149 -16.73 3.92 -0.49
N HIS A 150 -15.94 3.34 -1.37
CA HIS A 150 -14.78 2.53 -0.97
C HIS A 150 -13.68 3.37 -0.30
N ASP A 151 -13.28 4.51 -0.89
CA ASP A 151 -12.13 5.28 -0.44
C ASP A 151 -12.46 6.25 0.71
N ASP A 152 -13.62 6.92 0.66
CA ASP A 152 -13.97 7.94 1.63
C ASP A 152 -14.87 7.46 2.76
N VAL A 153 -15.60 6.36 2.56
CA VAL A 153 -16.51 5.80 3.57
C VAL A 153 -15.94 4.52 4.16
N GLN A 154 -15.84 3.45 3.39
CA GLN A 154 -15.48 2.12 3.88
C GLN A 154 -14.05 2.08 4.47
N LYS A 155 -13.05 2.53 3.72
CA LYS A 155 -11.65 2.56 4.20
C LYS A 155 -11.50 3.47 5.42
N LYS A 156 -12.12 4.65 5.40
CA LYS A 156 -12.03 5.57 6.53
C LYS A 156 -12.74 5.05 7.77
N ALA A 157 -13.93 4.47 7.62
CA ALA A 157 -14.66 3.86 8.72
C ALA A 157 -13.86 2.72 9.38
N MET A 158 -13.31 1.81 8.59
CA MET A 158 -12.46 0.73 9.11
C MET A 158 -11.19 1.25 9.78
N ARG A 159 -10.53 2.25 9.20
CA ARG A 159 -9.32 2.84 9.77
C ARG A 159 -9.61 3.57 11.08
N ASN A 160 -10.65 4.40 11.11
CA ASN A 160 -11.01 5.17 12.29
C ASN A 160 -11.45 4.24 13.43
N MET A 161 -12.23 3.21 13.14
CA MET A 161 -12.58 2.19 14.14
C MET A 161 -11.32 1.59 14.82
N ILE A 162 -10.27 1.26 14.05
CA ILE A 162 -9.03 0.72 14.63
C ILE A 162 -8.33 1.78 15.51
N LEU A 163 -8.34 3.04 15.09
CA LEU A 163 -7.69 4.14 15.82
C LEU A 163 -8.47 4.52 17.09
N ASP A 164 -9.79 4.56 17.00
CA ASP A 164 -10.67 5.01 18.09
C ASP A 164 -10.87 3.92 19.15
N GLU A 165 -11.09 2.67 18.72
CA GLU A 165 -11.38 1.54 19.60
C GLU A 165 -10.13 0.78 20.04
N GLY A 166 -8.98 0.97 19.38
CA GLY A 166 -7.77 0.18 19.62
C GLY A 166 -7.91 -1.30 19.27
N LEU A 167 -8.92 -1.65 18.48
CA LEU A 167 -9.26 -3.01 18.07
C LEU A 167 -9.09 -3.17 16.56
N ARG A 168 -8.65 -4.34 16.13
CA ARG A 168 -8.68 -4.72 14.72
C ARG A 168 -10.06 -5.24 14.34
N LEU A 169 -10.40 -5.25 13.06
CA LEU A 169 -11.70 -5.69 12.52
C LEU A 169 -12.16 -7.10 12.96
N HIS A 170 -11.27 -7.92 13.42
CA HIS A 170 -11.54 -9.27 13.96
C HIS A 170 -11.53 -9.32 15.50
N GLY A 171 -11.63 -8.17 16.18
CA GLY A 171 -11.78 -8.07 17.63
C GLY A 171 -10.50 -8.15 18.46
N ARG A 172 -9.32 -8.39 17.86
CA ARG A 172 -8.04 -8.41 18.58
C ARG A 172 -7.50 -7.01 18.80
N LYS A 173 -6.78 -6.82 19.91
CA LYS A 173 -6.00 -5.58 20.15
C LYS A 173 -4.88 -5.44 19.12
N THR A 174 -4.38 -4.23 18.95
CA THR A 174 -3.36 -3.90 17.93
C THR A 174 -2.06 -4.71 18.07
N ALA A 175 -1.63 -5.02 19.31
CA ALA A 175 -0.43 -5.82 19.59
C ALA A 175 -0.71 -7.32 19.82
N GLU A 176 -1.97 -7.76 19.77
CA GLU A 176 -2.34 -9.14 20.05
C GLU A 176 -2.01 -10.05 18.85
N ILE A 177 -1.22 -11.10 19.08
CA ILE A 177 -0.83 -12.09 18.07
C ILE A 177 -1.85 -13.22 18.05
N ARG A 178 -2.14 -13.77 16.87
CA ARG A 178 -2.98 -14.97 16.74
C ARG A 178 -2.32 -16.16 17.45
N PRO A 179 -3.10 -17.06 18.07
CA PRO A 179 -2.57 -18.32 18.52
C PRO A 179 -1.85 -19.04 17.37
N LEU A 180 -0.59 -19.41 17.62
CA LEU A 180 0.14 -20.26 16.69
C LEU A 180 -0.37 -21.70 16.85
N TRP A 181 -0.73 -22.32 15.73
CA TRP A 181 -1.17 -23.69 15.67
C TRP A 181 -0.46 -24.39 14.52
N CYS A 182 0.01 -25.58 14.79
CA CYS A 182 0.65 -26.45 13.81
C CYS A 182 0.16 -27.86 14.02
N GLU A 183 -0.34 -28.49 12.97
CA GLU A 183 -0.70 -29.91 12.92
C GLU A 183 0.19 -30.60 11.90
N VAL A 184 0.74 -31.75 12.29
CA VAL A 184 1.62 -32.55 11.45
C VAL A 184 0.84 -33.78 10.95
#